data_f6280317c773de5faec87ab1a5150cca
#
_entry.id   f6280317c773de5faec87ab1a5150cca
#
_cell.length_a   1.000
_cell.length_b   1.000
_cell.length_c   1.000
_cell.angle_alpha   90.00
_cell.angle_beta   90.00
_cell.angle_gamma   90.00
#
_symmetry.space_group_name_H-M   'P 1'
#
loop_
_entity.id
_entity.type
_entity.pdbx_description
1 polymer ?
#
loop_
_entity_poly.entity_id
_entity_poly.type
_entity_poly.pdbx_seq_one_letter_code
_entity_poly.pdbx_strand_id
1 'polypeptide(L)'
;MKRQFGFSLVELMVAITLGLLLTGAVISVFVGSRNAYQSTAGVGDMADGGRFALNLIGESVRSAGDIACNSAMTATSQTVIAGTTFINFYGQGITGFESIGTTPPAAIALPANPVVGAANNWTPNLDPAMTGAIPVGPGQPVQGSDVLVVRSSVPRVAHAYTTLDVVPNATALAVTAMPVAMFGGAYAAVSDCTKSVIFSLPGGLPVGATAVNLNAGLPGVGFSAGAIVAPLTTVIYYIGTGSDGDSSLWRLEQLNGGPAFAPPEELVPDVENMQVLYGVDSNPPTQTATAYVTADQVGPLNVVSLQVALLVASPPGNKPVPAPPAFNMLGTGVTVPGDNRSRQVFYATINLRDAVN
;
A
#
# COMPACT_ATOMS: atom_id res chain seq x y z
N MET A 1 14.98 83.53 10.68
CA MET A 1 15.97 82.48 10.99
C MET A 1 15.30 81.47 11.90
N LYS A 2 15.06 80.21 11.43
CA LYS A 2 14.52 79.11 12.27
C LYS A 2 15.68 78.59 13.07
N ARG A 3 15.58 78.58 14.38
CA ARG A 3 16.56 77.89 15.31
C ARG A 3 16.51 76.44 15.08
N GLN A 4 17.58 75.85 14.62
CA GLN A 4 17.80 74.40 14.61
C GLN A 4 18.17 73.99 16.03
N PHE A 5 17.32 73.15 16.66
CA PHE A 5 17.65 72.48 17.91
C PHE A 5 18.43 71.22 17.54
N GLY A 6 19.65 71.10 18.02
CA GLY A 6 20.45 69.90 17.89
C GLY A 6 19.97 68.84 18.88
N PHE A 7 19.95 67.54 18.45
CA PHE A 7 19.64 66.42 19.33
C PHE A 7 20.71 66.23 20.41
N SER A 8 20.26 65.98 21.61
CA SER A 8 21.16 65.62 22.75
C SER A 8 21.66 64.17 22.55
N LEU A 9 22.90 63.92 22.95
CA LEU A 9 23.51 62.60 22.90
C LEU A 9 22.70 61.56 23.72
N VAL A 10 22.10 61.97 24.83
CA VAL A 10 21.23 61.14 25.67
C VAL A 10 19.93 60.77 24.95
N GLU A 11 19.32 61.71 24.21
CA GLU A 11 18.11 61.50 23.45
C GLU A 11 18.34 60.49 22.33
N LEU A 12 19.52 60.53 21.66
CA LEU A 12 19.92 59.55 20.66
C LEU A 12 20.11 58.17 21.30
N MET A 13 20.76 58.05 22.46
CA MET A 13 20.95 56.80 23.16
C MET A 13 19.61 56.17 23.61
N VAL A 14 18.69 56.97 24.13
CA VAL A 14 17.34 56.51 24.50
C VAL A 14 16.54 56.05 23.28
N ALA A 15 16.62 56.80 22.18
CA ALA A 15 15.92 56.41 20.94
C ALA A 15 16.45 55.09 20.37
N ILE A 16 17.76 54.86 20.35
CA ILE A 16 18.37 53.62 19.89
C ILE A 16 17.98 52.44 20.79
N THR A 17 18.03 52.58 22.12
CA THR A 17 17.69 51.52 23.06
C THR A 17 16.20 51.15 22.94
N LEU A 18 15.29 52.09 22.86
CA LEU A 18 13.87 51.86 22.65
C LEU A 18 13.62 51.20 21.27
N GLY A 19 14.31 51.69 20.21
CA GLY A 19 14.23 51.10 18.87
C GLY A 19 14.67 49.63 18.83
N LEU A 20 15.78 49.31 19.53
CA LEU A 20 16.25 47.89 19.64
C LEU A 20 15.27 47.02 20.40
N LEU A 21 14.69 47.50 21.52
CA LEU A 21 13.68 46.75 22.27
C LEU A 21 12.42 46.48 21.42
N LEU A 22 11.92 47.50 20.70
CA LEU A 22 10.79 47.32 19.80
C LEU A 22 11.08 46.34 18.67
N THR A 23 12.25 46.44 18.06
CA THR A 23 12.68 45.53 16.98
C THR A 23 12.78 44.09 17.50
N GLY A 24 13.37 43.92 18.69
CA GLY A 24 13.44 42.57 19.33
C GLY A 24 12.06 41.98 19.63
N ALA A 25 11.10 42.79 20.09
CA ALA A 25 9.75 42.38 20.34
C ALA A 25 9.03 41.96 19.00
N VAL A 26 9.17 42.75 17.94
CA VAL A 26 8.60 42.45 16.62
C VAL A 26 9.18 41.14 16.04
N ILE A 27 10.50 40.95 16.15
CA ILE A 27 11.17 39.72 15.69
C ILE A 27 10.65 38.50 16.46
N SER A 28 10.49 38.60 17.78
CA SER A 28 10.00 37.49 18.60
C SER A 28 8.57 37.08 18.22
N VAL A 29 7.68 38.04 17.97
CA VAL A 29 6.32 37.77 17.50
C VAL A 29 6.32 37.14 16.11
N PHE A 30 7.15 37.66 15.20
CA PHE A 30 7.25 37.11 13.83
C PHE A 30 7.76 35.67 13.83
N VAL A 31 8.82 35.35 14.59
CA VAL A 31 9.34 33.99 14.73
C VAL A 31 8.30 33.08 15.37
N GLY A 32 7.61 33.54 16.42
CA GLY A 32 6.52 32.80 17.04
C GLY A 32 5.38 32.46 16.08
N SER A 33 4.93 33.45 15.29
CA SER A 33 3.88 33.28 14.29
C SER A 33 4.30 32.31 13.18
N ARG A 34 5.53 32.45 12.66
CA ARG A 34 6.09 31.52 11.66
C ARG A 34 6.14 30.08 12.16
N ASN A 35 6.60 29.87 13.39
CA ASN A 35 6.66 28.51 13.98
C ASN A 35 5.26 27.92 14.18
N ALA A 36 4.28 28.72 14.61
CA ALA A 36 2.90 28.26 14.74
C ALA A 36 2.30 27.89 13.38
N TYR A 37 2.53 28.68 12.34
CA TYR A 37 2.09 28.37 10.99
C TYR A 37 2.71 27.07 10.47
N GLN A 38 4.02 26.88 10.60
CA GLN A 38 4.72 25.67 10.16
C GLN A 38 4.21 24.43 10.92
N SER A 39 3.98 24.55 12.22
CA SER A 39 3.42 23.44 13.02
C SER A 39 2.01 23.06 12.56
N THR A 40 1.15 24.06 12.29
CA THR A 40 -0.23 23.81 11.83
C THR A 40 -0.25 23.21 10.41
N ALA A 41 0.58 23.73 9.51
CA ALA A 41 0.72 23.20 8.15
C ALA A 41 1.21 21.75 8.19
N GLY A 42 2.26 21.46 8.96
CA GLY A 42 2.80 20.10 9.06
C GLY A 42 1.81 19.08 9.65
N VAL A 43 0.94 19.49 10.58
CA VAL A 43 -0.15 18.62 11.07
C VAL A 43 -1.21 18.40 9.98
N GLY A 44 -1.48 19.42 9.16
CA GLY A 44 -2.37 19.31 8.00
C GLY A 44 -1.85 18.30 6.97
N ASP A 45 -0.60 18.46 6.55
CA ASP A 45 0.07 17.58 5.58
C ASP A 45 0.09 16.12 6.07
N MET A 46 0.42 15.90 7.34
CA MET A 46 0.39 14.58 7.99
C MET A 46 -1.02 13.96 7.96
N ALA A 47 -2.05 14.75 8.27
CA ALA A 47 -3.44 14.26 8.30
C ALA A 47 -3.94 13.90 6.90
N ASP A 48 -3.62 14.71 5.90
CA ASP A 48 -4.00 14.47 4.50
C ASP A 48 -3.22 13.27 3.93
N GLY A 49 -1.92 13.17 4.17
CA GLY A 49 -1.08 12.04 3.78
C GLY A 49 -1.57 10.72 4.37
N GLY A 50 -1.86 10.68 5.69
CA GLY A 50 -2.36 9.47 6.35
C GLY A 50 -3.71 9.00 5.82
N ARG A 51 -4.65 9.91 5.59
CA ARG A 51 -5.96 9.58 4.99
C ARG A 51 -5.83 9.13 3.54
N PHE A 52 -4.98 9.78 2.76
CA PHE A 52 -4.73 9.41 1.38
C PHE A 52 -4.12 8.02 1.27
N ALA A 53 -3.11 7.71 2.10
CA ALA A 53 -2.49 6.40 2.17
C ALA A 53 -3.51 5.29 2.48
N LEU A 54 -4.35 5.48 3.51
CA LEU A 54 -5.40 4.52 3.86
C LEU A 54 -6.47 4.37 2.77
N ASN A 55 -6.80 5.43 2.04
CA ASN A 55 -7.75 5.35 0.93
C ASN A 55 -7.19 4.53 -0.23
N LEU A 56 -5.91 4.72 -0.59
CA LEU A 56 -5.24 3.94 -1.65
C LEU A 56 -5.20 2.44 -1.31
N ILE A 57 -4.75 2.12 -0.09
CA ILE A 57 -4.75 0.74 0.41
C ILE A 57 -6.18 0.19 0.43
N GLY A 58 -7.12 0.96 0.94
CA GLY A 58 -8.52 0.56 1.08
C GLY A 58 -9.21 0.28 -0.26
N GLU A 59 -8.87 1.00 -1.31
CA GLU A 59 -9.40 0.75 -2.65
C GLU A 59 -8.90 -0.61 -3.19
N SER A 60 -7.62 -0.88 -3.07
CA SER A 60 -7.03 -2.17 -3.48
C SER A 60 -7.56 -3.34 -2.65
N VAL A 61 -7.64 -3.19 -1.32
CA VAL A 61 -8.12 -4.25 -0.42
C VAL A 61 -9.58 -4.61 -0.70
N ARG A 62 -10.44 -3.64 -1.05
CA ARG A 62 -11.85 -3.93 -1.38
C ARG A 62 -12.01 -4.74 -2.67
N SER A 63 -11.05 -4.69 -3.59
CA SER A 63 -11.04 -5.51 -4.82
C SER A 63 -10.23 -6.80 -4.66
N ALA A 64 -9.69 -7.05 -3.48
CA ALA A 64 -8.87 -8.25 -3.23
C ALA A 64 -9.69 -9.52 -3.40
N GLY A 65 -9.12 -10.49 -4.13
CA GLY A 65 -9.77 -11.74 -4.41
C GLY A 65 -10.78 -11.70 -5.58
N ASP A 66 -11.04 -10.53 -6.16
CA ASP A 66 -11.85 -10.43 -7.37
C ASP A 66 -11.14 -11.10 -8.54
N ILE A 67 -11.81 -12.08 -9.15
CA ILE A 67 -11.36 -12.82 -10.33
C ILE A 67 -12.43 -12.69 -11.41
N ALA A 68 -12.45 -11.54 -12.06
CA ALA A 68 -13.45 -11.09 -13.02
C ALA A 68 -14.84 -10.89 -12.37
N CYS A 69 -15.68 -11.92 -12.27
CA CYS A 69 -16.97 -11.87 -11.57
C CYS A 69 -17.09 -12.98 -10.52
N ASN A 70 -16.00 -13.68 -10.23
CA ASN A 70 -15.95 -14.71 -9.21
C ASN A 70 -14.95 -14.29 -8.11
N SER A 71 -15.03 -14.91 -6.96
CA SER A 71 -14.17 -14.63 -5.83
C SER A 71 -13.14 -15.74 -5.58
N ALA A 72 -11.93 -15.38 -5.20
CA ALA A 72 -10.92 -16.32 -4.71
C ALA A 72 -11.39 -17.07 -3.45
N MET A 73 -12.34 -16.51 -2.70
CA MET A 73 -12.90 -17.07 -1.47
C MET A 73 -13.93 -18.17 -1.72
N THR A 74 -14.57 -18.20 -2.89
CA THR A 74 -15.56 -19.22 -3.27
C THR A 74 -14.94 -20.41 -4.01
N ALA A 75 -13.75 -20.79 -3.65
CA ALA A 75 -12.76 -21.61 -4.34
C ALA A 75 -13.19 -23.04 -4.75
N THR A 76 -14.45 -23.45 -4.61
CA THR A 76 -14.91 -24.75 -5.13
C THR A 76 -14.90 -24.86 -6.66
N SER A 77 -14.70 -23.75 -7.36
CA SER A 77 -14.77 -23.63 -8.81
C SER A 77 -13.60 -22.91 -9.46
N GLN A 78 -12.53 -22.66 -8.74
CA GLN A 78 -11.33 -22.03 -9.27
C GLN A 78 -10.28 -23.04 -9.68
N THR A 79 -9.86 -23.01 -10.93
CA THR A 79 -8.75 -23.82 -11.43
C THR A 79 -7.61 -22.91 -11.89
N VAL A 80 -6.42 -23.12 -11.36
CA VAL A 80 -5.20 -22.41 -11.75
C VAL A 80 -4.36 -23.32 -12.62
N ILE A 81 -4.19 -22.96 -13.90
CA ILE A 81 -3.33 -23.69 -14.85
C ILE A 81 -1.86 -23.22 -14.76
N ALA A 82 -1.63 -22.07 -14.18
CA ALA A 82 -0.31 -21.48 -14.02
C ALA A 82 0.39 -22.01 -12.76
N GLY A 83 1.73 -22.02 -12.76
CA GLY A 83 2.51 -22.42 -11.59
C GLY A 83 2.19 -21.60 -10.35
N THR A 84 2.40 -22.19 -9.19
CA THR A 84 2.13 -21.59 -7.86
C THR A 84 3.33 -20.78 -7.36
N THR A 85 3.76 -19.75 -8.10
CA THR A 85 4.75 -18.80 -7.58
C THR A 85 4.05 -17.75 -6.72
N PHE A 86 4.78 -17.08 -5.84
CA PHE A 86 4.26 -16.02 -5.00
C PHE A 86 3.45 -14.97 -5.77
N ILE A 87 3.94 -14.53 -6.93
CA ILE A 87 3.30 -13.48 -7.74
C ILE A 87 1.91 -13.91 -8.22
N ASN A 88 1.76 -15.17 -8.63
CA ASN A 88 0.55 -15.70 -9.28
C ASN A 88 -0.30 -16.59 -8.38
N PHE A 89 -0.12 -16.51 -7.06
CA PHE A 89 -0.92 -17.26 -6.10
C PHE A 89 -2.28 -16.60 -5.87
N TYR A 90 -3.09 -16.53 -6.91
CA TYR A 90 -4.41 -15.89 -6.89
C TYR A 90 -5.48 -16.67 -6.10
N GLY A 91 -5.17 -17.82 -5.55
CA GLY A 91 -6.04 -18.56 -4.62
C GLY A 91 -6.24 -17.83 -3.28
N GLN A 92 -5.41 -16.84 -2.99
CA GLN A 92 -5.56 -15.94 -1.85
C GLN A 92 -5.51 -14.49 -2.35
N GLY A 93 -6.62 -13.77 -2.22
CA GLY A 93 -6.70 -12.37 -2.65
C GLY A 93 -5.82 -11.44 -1.82
N ILE A 94 -5.63 -11.75 -0.54
CA ILE A 94 -4.76 -11.00 0.38
C ILE A 94 -3.78 -11.93 1.05
N THR A 95 -2.52 -11.51 1.10
CA THR A 95 -1.45 -12.12 1.91
C THR A 95 -0.54 -11.00 2.42
N GLY A 96 0.45 -11.32 3.23
CA GLY A 96 1.43 -10.35 3.69
C GLY A 96 2.66 -11.02 4.26
N PHE A 97 3.56 -10.17 4.72
CA PHE A 97 4.78 -10.55 5.41
C PHE A 97 4.83 -9.78 6.73
N GLU A 98 4.82 -10.52 7.83
CA GLU A 98 4.97 -9.97 9.17
C GLU A 98 6.43 -9.60 9.41
N SER A 99 6.70 -8.39 9.86
CA SER A 99 8.06 -8.01 10.25
C SER A 99 8.45 -8.73 11.54
N ILE A 100 9.66 -9.27 11.60
CA ILE A 100 10.10 -10.02 12.78
C ILE A 100 10.20 -9.08 13.98
N GLY A 101 9.54 -9.47 15.08
CA GLY A 101 9.51 -8.73 16.33
C GLY A 101 8.41 -7.68 16.43
N THR A 102 7.46 -7.64 15.50
CA THR A 102 6.31 -6.71 15.54
C THR A 102 5.00 -7.37 15.97
N THR A 103 4.94 -8.69 16.01
CA THR A 103 3.73 -9.44 16.42
C THR A 103 3.22 -9.00 17.81
N PRO A 104 1.96 -8.56 17.95
CA PRO A 104 1.40 -8.14 19.23
C PRO A 104 1.52 -9.22 20.34
N PRO A 105 1.87 -8.87 21.57
CA PRO A 105 2.02 -7.50 22.15
C PRO A 105 3.47 -6.95 22.11
N ALA A 106 4.18 -7.09 21.02
CA ALA A 106 5.56 -6.63 20.89
C ALA A 106 5.73 -5.13 21.13
N ALA A 107 6.96 -4.71 21.43
CA ALA A 107 7.38 -3.31 21.51
C ALA A 107 8.65 -3.12 20.66
N ILE A 108 8.58 -2.19 19.72
CA ILE A 108 9.70 -1.83 18.84
C ILE A 108 10.09 -0.39 19.00
N ALA A 109 11.35 -0.07 18.70
CA ALA A 109 11.85 1.29 18.64
C ALA A 109 12.26 1.62 17.21
N LEU A 110 11.66 2.67 16.63
CA LEU A 110 12.07 3.15 15.33
C LEU A 110 13.43 3.88 15.44
N PRO A 111 14.37 3.59 14.56
CA PRO A 111 15.62 4.31 14.49
C PRO A 111 15.41 5.72 13.95
N ALA A 112 16.36 6.63 14.19
CA ALA A 112 16.31 8.01 13.67
C ALA A 112 16.35 8.07 12.13
N ASN A 113 16.99 7.09 11.48
CA ASN A 113 16.99 6.94 10.04
C ASN A 113 16.44 5.54 9.69
N PRO A 114 15.70 5.40 8.60
CA PRO A 114 15.15 4.12 8.18
C PRO A 114 16.26 3.09 7.95
N VAL A 115 16.07 1.88 8.45
CA VAL A 115 17.02 0.77 8.26
C VAL A 115 16.45 -0.21 7.26
N VAL A 116 17.14 -0.36 6.14
CA VAL A 116 16.76 -1.32 5.10
C VAL A 116 16.84 -2.75 5.66
N GLY A 117 15.75 -3.49 5.49
CA GLY A 117 15.67 -4.90 5.90
C GLY A 117 16.21 -5.84 4.84
N ALA A 118 16.85 -6.92 5.28
CA ALA A 118 17.10 -8.08 4.43
C ALA A 118 15.83 -8.94 4.31
N ALA A 119 15.70 -9.75 3.26
CA ALA A 119 14.49 -10.56 3.04
C ALA A 119 14.06 -11.43 4.24
N ASN A 120 15.01 -11.87 5.06
CA ASN A 120 14.78 -12.66 6.26
C ASN A 120 14.40 -11.83 7.51
N ASN A 121 14.18 -10.53 7.38
CA ASN A 121 13.59 -9.72 8.46
C ASN A 121 12.05 -9.82 8.50
N TRP A 122 11.46 -10.63 7.65
CA TRP A 122 10.02 -10.90 7.61
C TRP A 122 9.70 -12.40 7.68
N THR A 123 8.50 -12.71 8.13
CA THR A 123 7.95 -14.06 8.16
C THR A 123 6.62 -14.11 7.37
N PRO A 124 6.53 -14.94 6.30
CA PRO A 124 7.65 -15.63 5.64
C PRO A 124 8.68 -14.64 5.09
N ASN A 125 9.84 -15.12 4.65
CA ASN A 125 10.84 -14.25 4.02
C ASN A 125 10.26 -13.55 2.79
N LEU A 126 10.66 -12.28 2.54
CA LEU A 126 10.22 -11.56 1.34
C LEU A 126 10.56 -12.36 0.08
N ASP A 127 9.60 -12.39 -0.84
CA ASP A 127 9.76 -13.15 -2.08
C ASP A 127 10.86 -12.54 -2.97
N PRO A 128 11.75 -13.37 -3.58
CA PRO A 128 12.78 -12.90 -4.48
C PRO A 128 12.26 -12.09 -5.68
N ALA A 129 11.03 -12.37 -6.15
CA ALA A 129 10.43 -11.61 -7.24
C ALA A 129 10.12 -10.15 -6.82
N MET A 130 9.71 -9.94 -5.56
CA MET A 130 9.53 -8.61 -5.00
C MET A 130 10.87 -7.90 -4.81
N THR A 131 11.81 -8.53 -4.09
CA THR A 131 13.10 -7.91 -3.77
C THR A 131 13.96 -7.65 -5.01
N GLY A 132 13.86 -8.52 -6.03
CA GLY A 132 14.55 -8.34 -7.32
C GLY A 132 13.96 -7.23 -8.19
N ALA A 133 12.73 -6.82 -7.96
CA ALA A 133 12.08 -5.71 -8.67
C ALA A 133 12.40 -4.34 -8.07
N ILE A 134 12.91 -4.29 -6.83
CA ILE A 134 13.24 -3.05 -6.13
C ILE A 134 14.73 -2.75 -6.32
N PRO A 135 15.10 -1.63 -6.96
CA PRO A 135 16.50 -1.26 -7.14
C PRO A 135 17.14 -0.90 -5.80
N VAL A 136 18.49 -0.92 -5.77
CA VAL A 136 19.24 -0.40 -4.62
C VAL A 136 19.08 1.12 -4.56
N GLY A 137 18.69 1.62 -3.38
CA GLY A 137 18.45 3.04 -3.15
C GLY A 137 17.04 3.31 -2.61
N PRO A 138 16.40 4.42 -3.02
CA PRO A 138 15.02 4.72 -2.61
C PRO A 138 14.06 3.58 -2.97
N GLY A 139 13.11 3.32 -2.09
CA GLY A 139 12.14 2.23 -2.24
C GLY A 139 12.56 0.89 -1.63
N GLN A 140 13.76 0.76 -1.05
CA GLN A 140 14.12 -0.47 -0.35
C GLN A 140 13.29 -0.65 0.92
N PRO A 141 12.72 -1.86 1.17
CA PRO A 141 11.86 -2.11 2.33
C PRO A 141 12.55 -1.84 3.66
N VAL A 142 11.86 -1.16 4.57
CA VAL A 142 12.34 -0.83 5.91
C VAL A 142 11.88 -1.90 6.90
N GLN A 143 12.83 -2.42 7.72
CA GLN A 143 12.52 -3.40 8.76
C GLN A 143 11.64 -2.80 9.87
N GLY A 144 10.88 -3.64 10.57
CA GLY A 144 9.97 -3.23 11.64
C GLY A 144 8.59 -2.80 11.11
N SER A 145 8.35 -2.90 9.80
CA SER A 145 7.08 -2.59 9.16
C SER A 145 6.61 -3.78 8.31
N ASP A 146 5.31 -4.06 8.34
CA ASP A 146 4.71 -5.16 7.59
C ASP A 146 4.61 -4.84 6.10
N VAL A 147 4.45 -5.90 5.31
CA VAL A 147 4.24 -5.82 3.87
C VAL A 147 2.89 -6.44 3.53
N LEU A 148 2.06 -5.69 2.81
CA LEU A 148 0.74 -6.10 2.38
C LEU A 148 0.74 -6.45 0.89
N VAL A 149 0.20 -7.62 0.54
CA VAL A 149 0.08 -8.10 -0.84
C VAL A 149 -1.39 -8.29 -1.19
N VAL A 150 -1.84 -7.63 -2.23
CA VAL A 150 -3.21 -7.67 -2.74
C VAL A 150 -3.21 -8.23 -4.15
N ARG A 151 -4.07 -9.20 -4.42
CA ARG A 151 -4.25 -9.81 -5.75
C ARG A 151 -5.71 -9.70 -6.16
N SER A 152 -5.93 -9.27 -7.41
CA SER A 152 -7.27 -9.09 -7.97
C SER A 152 -7.24 -9.09 -9.49
N SER A 153 -8.39 -9.10 -10.13
CA SER A 153 -8.49 -8.59 -11.49
C SER A 153 -8.11 -7.12 -11.53
N VAL A 154 -7.56 -6.65 -12.65
CA VAL A 154 -7.15 -5.23 -12.78
C VAL A 154 -8.38 -4.35 -12.59
N PRO A 155 -8.45 -3.55 -11.51
CA PRO A 155 -9.60 -2.71 -11.26
C PRO A 155 -9.70 -1.60 -12.31
N ARG A 156 -10.93 -1.16 -12.59
CA ARG A 156 -11.25 -0.04 -13.50
C ARG A 156 -10.88 -0.25 -14.97
N VAL A 157 -10.50 -1.46 -15.38
CA VAL A 157 -10.29 -1.79 -16.79
C VAL A 157 -11.54 -2.43 -17.34
N ALA A 158 -11.95 -2.03 -18.54
CA ALA A 158 -13.01 -2.70 -19.26
C ALA A 158 -12.58 -4.16 -19.52
N HIS A 159 -13.51 -5.10 -19.38
CA HIS A 159 -13.25 -6.52 -19.60
C HIS A 159 -13.54 -6.90 -21.05
N ALA A 160 -12.87 -7.93 -21.54
CA ALA A 160 -13.29 -8.63 -22.74
C ALA A 160 -14.29 -9.74 -22.38
N TYR A 161 -15.08 -10.16 -23.35
CA TYR A 161 -16.07 -11.21 -23.18
C TYR A 161 -15.87 -12.29 -24.25
N THR A 162 -16.08 -13.55 -23.91
CA THR A 162 -16.06 -14.61 -24.92
C THR A 162 -17.18 -14.40 -25.91
N THR A 163 -16.89 -14.51 -27.21
CA THR A 163 -17.89 -14.33 -28.30
C THR A 163 -18.53 -15.64 -28.72
N LEU A 164 -17.93 -16.75 -28.35
CA LEU A 164 -18.38 -18.12 -28.63
C LEU A 164 -18.32 -18.94 -27.32
N ASP A 165 -19.08 -20.04 -27.31
CA ASP A 165 -18.97 -21.04 -26.27
C ASP A 165 -17.55 -21.61 -26.25
N VAL A 166 -16.99 -21.71 -25.06
CA VAL A 166 -15.65 -22.27 -24.80
C VAL A 166 -15.81 -23.72 -24.41
N VAL A 167 -15.34 -24.61 -25.25
CA VAL A 167 -15.40 -26.06 -24.99
C VAL A 167 -14.35 -26.46 -23.95
N PRO A 168 -14.55 -27.54 -23.15
CA PRO A 168 -13.53 -28.10 -22.30
C PRO A 168 -12.23 -28.38 -23.06
N ASN A 169 -11.11 -28.13 -22.42
CA ASN A 169 -9.74 -28.27 -22.97
C ASN A 169 -9.43 -27.32 -24.16
N ALA A 170 -10.22 -26.27 -24.35
CA ALA A 170 -9.91 -25.24 -25.35
C ALA A 170 -8.51 -24.62 -25.05
N THR A 171 -7.74 -24.45 -26.13
CA THR A 171 -6.41 -23.79 -26.08
C THR A 171 -6.43 -22.34 -26.56
N ALA A 172 -7.62 -21.89 -27.01
CA ALA A 172 -7.83 -20.49 -27.41
C ALA A 172 -9.26 -20.07 -27.06
N LEU A 173 -9.43 -18.78 -26.79
CA LEU A 173 -10.70 -18.12 -26.54
C LEU A 173 -10.95 -17.10 -27.64
N ALA A 174 -12.11 -17.15 -28.27
CA ALA A 174 -12.60 -16.05 -29.11
C ALA A 174 -13.23 -15.00 -28.21
N VAL A 175 -12.78 -13.76 -28.27
CA VAL A 175 -13.19 -12.68 -27.34
C VAL A 175 -13.60 -11.42 -28.10
N THR A 176 -14.34 -10.54 -27.45
CA THR A 176 -14.47 -9.15 -27.89
C THR A 176 -13.09 -8.50 -27.91
N ALA A 177 -12.95 -7.35 -28.59
CA ALA A 177 -11.69 -6.63 -28.64
C ALA A 177 -11.13 -6.41 -27.22
N MET A 178 -9.88 -6.86 -26.98
CA MET A 178 -9.20 -6.67 -25.71
C MET A 178 -9.01 -5.18 -25.41
N PRO A 179 -9.48 -4.68 -24.26
CA PRO A 179 -9.43 -3.25 -23.93
C PRO A 179 -8.02 -2.77 -23.57
N VAL A 180 -7.15 -3.67 -23.14
CA VAL A 180 -5.76 -3.38 -22.74
C VAL A 180 -4.79 -4.37 -23.35
N ALA A 181 -3.56 -3.92 -23.58
CA ALA A 181 -2.49 -4.83 -23.96
C ALA A 181 -2.07 -5.67 -22.75
N MET A 182 -1.70 -6.92 -23.00
CA MET A 182 -1.13 -7.82 -21.99
C MET A 182 0.24 -8.32 -22.45
N PHE A 183 1.13 -8.55 -21.52
CA PHE A 183 2.48 -9.04 -21.80
C PHE A 183 2.51 -10.56 -21.97
N GLY A 184 3.52 -11.08 -22.67
CA GLY A 184 3.80 -12.51 -22.66
C GLY A 184 4.14 -12.99 -21.26
N GLY A 185 3.57 -14.14 -20.86
CA GLY A 185 3.68 -14.63 -19.49
C GLY A 185 2.69 -13.99 -18.50
N ALA A 186 1.86 -13.05 -18.94
CA ALA A 186 0.83 -12.44 -18.11
C ALA A 186 -0.22 -13.45 -17.66
N TYR A 187 -0.83 -13.17 -16.53
CA TYR A 187 -1.94 -13.93 -15.97
C TYR A 187 -3.27 -13.25 -16.26
N ALA A 188 -4.25 -14.07 -16.66
CA ALA A 188 -5.62 -13.66 -16.87
C ALA A 188 -6.57 -14.72 -16.33
N ALA A 189 -7.80 -14.32 -16.13
CA ALA A 189 -8.88 -15.23 -15.79
C ALA A 189 -10.00 -15.19 -16.83
N VAL A 190 -10.65 -16.33 -17.04
CA VAL A 190 -11.96 -16.43 -17.66
C VAL A 190 -12.96 -16.88 -16.61
N SER A 191 -14.11 -16.20 -16.53
CA SER A 191 -15.13 -16.46 -15.50
C SER A 191 -16.55 -16.26 -16.03
N ASP A 192 -17.47 -17.10 -15.59
CA ASP A 192 -18.92 -16.96 -15.79
C ASP A 192 -19.68 -16.69 -14.46
N CYS A 193 -18.98 -16.19 -13.44
CA CYS A 193 -19.46 -15.90 -12.10
C CYS A 193 -19.85 -17.14 -11.24
N THR A 194 -19.87 -18.35 -11.82
CA THR A 194 -20.05 -19.60 -11.08
C THR A 194 -18.76 -20.39 -10.97
N LYS A 195 -17.88 -20.22 -11.94
CA LYS A 195 -16.56 -20.84 -12.01
C LYS A 195 -15.57 -19.92 -12.70
N SER A 196 -14.30 -20.09 -12.41
CA SER A 196 -13.21 -19.34 -13.02
C SER A 196 -12.01 -20.22 -13.29
N VAL A 197 -11.27 -19.89 -14.35
CA VAL A 197 -9.99 -20.51 -14.66
C VAL A 197 -8.96 -19.40 -14.82
N ILE A 198 -7.87 -19.52 -14.09
CA ILE A 198 -6.71 -18.64 -14.19
C ILE A 198 -5.67 -19.31 -15.09
N PHE A 199 -5.15 -18.58 -16.05
CA PHE A 199 -4.20 -19.07 -17.03
C PHE A 199 -3.11 -18.05 -17.30
N SER A 200 -1.98 -18.51 -17.84
CA SER A 200 -0.92 -17.64 -18.33
C SER A 200 -0.95 -17.57 -19.86
N LEU A 201 -0.54 -16.42 -20.41
CA LEU A 201 -0.46 -16.17 -21.83
C LEU A 201 0.90 -16.62 -22.38
N PRO A 202 0.96 -17.39 -23.48
CA PRO A 202 2.24 -17.77 -24.11
C PRO A 202 2.96 -16.58 -24.75
N GLY A 203 2.20 -15.57 -25.18
CA GLY A 203 2.72 -14.36 -25.82
C GLY A 203 1.87 -13.14 -25.48
N GLY A 204 2.38 -11.96 -25.79
CA GLY A 204 1.64 -10.72 -25.56
C GLY A 204 0.38 -10.62 -26.41
N LEU A 205 -0.60 -9.89 -25.90
CA LEU A 205 -1.83 -9.53 -26.62
C LEU A 205 -1.85 -8.00 -26.81
N PRO A 206 -2.01 -7.52 -28.06
CA PRO A 206 -2.21 -6.10 -28.30
C PRO A 206 -3.63 -5.67 -27.91
N VAL A 207 -3.82 -4.37 -27.70
CA VAL A 207 -5.15 -3.76 -27.63
C VAL A 207 -5.91 -4.11 -28.91
N GLY A 208 -7.19 -4.47 -28.77
CA GLY A 208 -8.04 -4.87 -29.90
C GLY A 208 -7.90 -6.34 -30.33
N ALA A 209 -7.05 -7.14 -29.68
CA ALA A 209 -6.99 -8.58 -29.96
C ALA A 209 -8.36 -9.24 -29.74
N THR A 210 -8.79 -10.09 -30.66
CA THR A 210 -10.06 -10.80 -30.61
C THR A 210 -9.92 -12.31 -30.35
N ALA A 211 -8.68 -12.75 -30.10
CA ALA A 211 -8.37 -14.13 -29.72
C ALA A 211 -7.31 -14.14 -28.63
N VAL A 212 -7.50 -15.00 -27.65
CA VAL A 212 -6.59 -15.23 -26.52
C VAL A 212 -6.10 -16.67 -26.60
N ASN A 213 -4.82 -16.87 -26.86
CA ASN A 213 -4.19 -18.18 -26.83
C ASN A 213 -3.73 -18.52 -25.40
N LEU A 214 -3.87 -19.76 -25.01
CA LEU A 214 -3.53 -20.24 -23.67
C LEU A 214 -2.26 -21.10 -23.74
N ASN A 215 -1.45 -21.07 -22.68
CA ASN A 215 -0.29 -21.96 -22.55
C ASN A 215 -0.67 -23.43 -22.42
N ALA A 216 -1.83 -23.71 -21.82
CA ALA A 216 -2.41 -25.04 -21.68
C ALA A 216 -3.93 -24.96 -21.88
N GLY A 217 -4.53 -26.05 -22.31
CA GLY A 217 -5.97 -26.13 -22.46
C GLY A 217 -6.70 -25.99 -21.12
N LEU A 218 -7.91 -25.45 -21.15
CA LEU A 218 -8.78 -25.33 -19.97
C LEU A 218 -9.11 -26.75 -19.43
N PRO A 219 -8.81 -27.10 -18.19
CA PRO A 219 -8.88 -28.47 -17.71
C PRO A 219 -10.34 -28.90 -17.47
N GLY A 220 -10.94 -29.55 -18.47
CA GLY A 220 -12.28 -30.14 -18.34
C GLY A 220 -13.41 -29.13 -18.13
N VAL A 221 -13.15 -27.84 -18.18
CA VAL A 221 -14.10 -26.75 -17.90
C VAL A 221 -14.47 -26.03 -19.21
N GLY A 222 -15.75 -25.88 -19.45
CA GLY A 222 -16.27 -25.04 -20.54
C GLY A 222 -17.02 -23.83 -20.02
N PHE A 223 -17.16 -22.80 -20.84
CA PHE A 223 -17.89 -21.56 -20.55
C PHE A 223 -18.87 -21.24 -21.70
N SER A 224 -20.00 -20.67 -21.34
CA SER A 224 -20.91 -20.12 -22.36
C SER A 224 -20.35 -18.79 -22.90
N ALA A 225 -20.78 -18.43 -24.10
CA ALA A 225 -20.52 -17.11 -24.66
C ALA A 225 -20.95 -16.01 -23.70
N GLY A 226 -20.16 -14.95 -23.59
CA GLY A 226 -20.36 -13.88 -22.64
C GLY A 226 -19.56 -14.03 -21.32
N ALA A 227 -18.78 -15.10 -21.16
CA ALA A 227 -17.86 -15.20 -20.02
C ALA A 227 -16.82 -14.07 -20.04
N ILE A 228 -16.52 -13.53 -18.86
CA ILE A 228 -15.60 -12.40 -18.71
C ILE A 228 -14.17 -12.89 -18.81
N VAL A 229 -13.33 -12.17 -19.56
CA VAL A 229 -11.89 -12.37 -19.62
C VAL A 229 -11.22 -11.12 -19.09
N ALA A 230 -10.49 -11.25 -17.99
CA ALA A 230 -9.85 -10.13 -17.29
C ALA A 230 -8.37 -10.41 -17.02
N PRO A 231 -7.49 -9.41 -17.19
CA PRO A 231 -6.13 -9.50 -16.68
C PRO A 231 -6.14 -9.49 -15.16
N LEU A 232 -5.20 -10.21 -14.55
CA LEU A 232 -4.98 -10.24 -13.12
C LEU A 232 -3.78 -9.36 -12.75
N THR A 233 -3.72 -8.88 -11.51
CA THR A 233 -2.62 -8.06 -11.01
C THR A 233 -2.30 -8.40 -9.57
N THR A 234 -1.04 -8.18 -9.19
CA THR A 234 -0.56 -8.22 -7.82
C THR A 234 -0.03 -6.84 -7.47
N VAL A 235 -0.53 -6.28 -6.38
CA VAL A 235 -0.10 -4.99 -5.83
C VAL A 235 0.47 -5.22 -4.44
N ILE A 236 1.64 -4.66 -4.17
CA ILE A 236 2.34 -4.78 -2.90
C ILE A 236 2.50 -3.39 -2.29
N TYR A 237 2.05 -3.22 -1.05
CA TYR A 237 2.24 -2.01 -0.26
C TYR A 237 3.25 -2.30 0.86
N TYR A 238 4.21 -1.41 1.03
CA TYR A 238 5.24 -1.55 2.06
C TYR A 238 5.83 -0.17 2.42
N ILE A 239 6.48 -0.11 3.57
CA ILE A 239 7.28 1.07 3.93
C ILE A 239 8.69 0.86 3.40
N GLY A 240 9.17 1.83 2.67
CA GLY A 240 10.50 1.84 2.08
C GLY A 240 11.23 3.16 2.37
N THR A 241 12.53 3.18 2.06
CA THR A 241 13.31 4.42 2.12
C THR A 241 12.80 5.41 1.10
N GLY A 242 12.44 6.61 1.53
CA GLY A 242 11.96 7.68 0.66
C GLY A 242 13.07 8.30 -0.19
N SER A 243 12.69 9.07 -1.19
CA SER A 243 13.61 9.81 -2.07
C SER A 243 14.38 10.90 -1.34
N ASP A 244 13.87 11.38 -0.22
CA ASP A 244 14.50 12.37 0.67
C ASP A 244 15.36 11.75 1.79
N GLY A 245 15.35 10.41 1.92
CA GLY A 245 16.10 9.66 2.92
C GLY A 245 15.28 9.31 4.17
N ASP A 246 14.05 9.82 4.32
CA ASP A 246 13.10 9.41 5.34
C ASP A 246 12.33 8.15 4.90
N SER A 247 11.36 7.69 5.69
CA SER A 247 10.50 6.57 5.30
C SER A 247 9.28 7.04 4.54
N SER A 248 8.83 6.27 3.56
CA SER A 248 7.65 6.55 2.75
C SER A 248 6.82 5.29 2.51
N LEU A 249 5.53 5.45 2.20
CA LEU A 249 4.69 4.37 1.68
C LEU A 249 4.97 4.19 0.20
N TRP A 250 5.30 2.95 -0.18
CA TRP A 250 5.59 2.55 -1.54
C TRP A 250 4.59 1.54 -2.08
N ARG A 251 4.42 1.56 -3.39
CA ARG A 251 3.66 0.57 -4.14
C ARG A 251 4.56 -0.11 -5.16
N LEU A 252 4.45 -1.44 -5.25
CA LEU A 252 5.01 -2.24 -6.31
C LEU A 252 3.85 -2.95 -7.00
N GLU A 253 3.67 -2.73 -8.29
CA GLU A 253 2.51 -3.22 -9.04
C GLU A 253 2.94 -4.07 -10.23
N GLN A 254 2.30 -5.22 -10.40
CA GLN A 254 2.42 -6.05 -11.58
C GLN A 254 1.52 -5.50 -12.68
N LEU A 255 2.09 -5.03 -13.78
CA LEU A 255 1.34 -4.40 -14.86
C LEU A 255 0.59 -5.44 -15.69
N ASN A 256 -0.75 -5.30 -15.76
CA ASN A 256 -1.63 -6.11 -16.60
C ASN A 256 -1.32 -7.60 -16.54
N GLY A 257 -1.10 -8.13 -15.33
CA GLY A 257 -0.77 -9.53 -15.10
C GLY A 257 0.59 -9.97 -15.63
N GLY A 258 1.45 -9.05 -16.06
CA GLY A 258 2.78 -9.35 -16.59
C GLY A 258 3.67 -10.12 -15.61
N PRO A 259 4.71 -10.82 -16.09
CA PRO A 259 5.56 -11.63 -15.23
C PRO A 259 6.49 -10.79 -14.33
N ALA A 260 6.62 -9.52 -14.60
CA ALA A 260 7.48 -8.58 -13.88
C ALA A 260 6.66 -7.45 -13.24
N PHE A 261 7.20 -6.90 -12.18
CA PHE A 261 6.68 -5.68 -11.56
C PHE A 261 7.14 -4.44 -12.34
N ALA A 262 6.29 -3.40 -12.33
CA ALA A 262 6.71 -2.05 -12.68
C ALA A 262 7.77 -1.54 -11.70
N PRO A 263 8.51 -0.48 -12.05
CA PRO A 263 9.35 0.21 -11.06
C PRO A 263 8.52 0.61 -9.83
N PRO A 264 9.08 0.48 -8.61
CA PRO A 264 8.38 0.88 -7.40
C PRO A 264 8.02 2.36 -7.43
N GLU A 265 6.83 2.70 -6.92
CA GLU A 265 6.29 4.04 -6.88
C GLU A 265 6.16 4.53 -5.45
N GLU A 266 6.75 5.69 -5.14
CA GLU A 266 6.57 6.37 -3.87
C GLU A 266 5.20 7.06 -3.84
N LEU A 267 4.32 6.65 -2.92
CA LEU A 267 2.94 7.14 -2.86
C LEU A 267 2.76 8.28 -1.87
N VAL A 268 3.28 8.11 -0.66
CA VAL A 268 3.09 9.06 0.44
C VAL A 268 4.38 9.15 1.25
N PRO A 269 5.03 10.31 1.28
CA PRO A 269 6.20 10.54 2.11
C PRO A 269 5.84 10.54 3.61
N ASP A 270 6.84 10.46 4.45
CA ASP A 270 6.72 10.59 5.90
C ASP A 270 5.84 9.52 6.59
N VAL A 271 5.58 8.38 5.93
CA VAL A 271 4.97 7.20 6.55
C VAL A 271 6.08 6.32 7.12
N GLU A 272 6.20 6.31 8.46
CA GLU A 272 7.34 5.68 9.13
C GLU A 272 7.15 4.20 9.44
N ASN A 273 5.89 3.77 9.62
CA ASN A 273 5.59 2.38 9.95
C ASN A 273 4.19 1.97 9.50
N MET A 274 4.03 0.72 9.15
CA MET A 274 2.77 0.07 8.83
C MET A 274 2.65 -1.25 9.58
N GLN A 275 1.53 -1.46 10.28
CA GLN A 275 1.17 -2.72 10.90
C GLN A 275 -0.17 -3.20 10.35
N VAL A 276 -0.28 -4.50 10.10
CA VAL A 276 -1.44 -5.10 9.43
C VAL A 276 -1.92 -6.32 10.21
N LEU A 277 -3.21 -6.36 10.53
CA LEU A 277 -3.85 -7.54 11.08
C LEU A 277 -4.94 -8.05 10.13
N TYR A 278 -5.00 -9.35 10.00
CA TYR A 278 -5.89 -10.07 9.10
C TYR A 278 -7.08 -10.62 9.90
N GLY A 279 -8.27 -10.11 9.61
CA GLY A 279 -9.51 -10.65 10.17
C GLY A 279 -9.88 -11.94 9.47
N VAL A 280 -9.76 -13.05 10.19
CA VAL A 280 -9.98 -14.40 9.66
C VAL A 280 -11.30 -14.97 10.13
N ASP A 281 -11.98 -15.71 9.22
CA ASP A 281 -13.14 -16.54 9.55
C ASP A 281 -12.68 -17.97 9.83
N SER A 282 -12.67 -18.34 11.10
CA SER A 282 -12.30 -19.70 11.53
C SER A 282 -13.46 -20.71 11.44
N ASN A 283 -14.67 -20.26 11.14
CA ASN A 283 -15.87 -21.09 10.99
C ASN A 283 -16.66 -20.70 9.72
N PRO A 284 -16.04 -20.83 8.52
CA PRO A 284 -16.73 -20.47 7.28
C PRO A 284 -18.02 -21.29 7.07
N PRO A 285 -19.11 -20.71 6.52
CA PRO A 285 -19.12 -19.43 5.81
C PRO A 285 -19.78 -18.28 6.57
N THR A 286 -19.36 -17.95 7.78
CA THR A 286 -19.99 -16.85 8.54
C THR A 286 -19.65 -15.47 7.96
N GLN A 287 -18.56 -15.37 7.15
CA GLN A 287 -18.09 -14.15 6.48
C GLN A 287 -17.86 -12.98 7.45
N THR A 288 -17.63 -13.31 8.71
CA THR A 288 -17.30 -12.37 9.77
C THR A 288 -15.97 -12.73 10.41
N ALA A 289 -15.15 -11.72 10.68
CA ALA A 289 -13.89 -11.94 11.37
C ALA A 289 -14.15 -12.49 12.77
N THR A 290 -13.67 -13.70 13.04
CA THR A 290 -13.74 -14.33 14.37
C THR A 290 -12.50 -14.00 15.20
N ALA A 291 -11.38 -13.70 14.55
CA ALA A 291 -10.14 -13.26 15.17
C ALA A 291 -9.35 -12.36 14.21
N TYR A 292 -8.47 -11.54 14.78
CA TYR A 292 -7.47 -10.79 14.03
C TYR A 292 -6.10 -11.36 14.33
N VAL A 293 -5.37 -11.73 13.30
CA VAL A 293 -4.06 -12.40 13.38
C VAL A 293 -3.04 -11.70 12.50
N THR A 294 -1.76 -11.95 12.74
CA THR A 294 -0.65 -11.45 11.92
C THR A 294 -0.48 -12.26 10.63
N ALA A 295 0.26 -11.76 9.67
CA ALA A 295 0.42 -12.37 8.35
C ALA A 295 0.93 -13.82 8.40
N ASP A 296 1.84 -14.13 9.31
CA ASP A 296 2.43 -15.46 9.53
C ASP A 296 1.44 -16.46 10.15
N GLN A 297 0.35 -15.97 10.76
CA GLN A 297 -0.66 -16.78 11.44
C GLN A 297 -1.92 -17.02 10.60
N VAL A 298 -2.07 -16.36 9.46
CA VAL A 298 -3.25 -16.52 8.59
C VAL A 298 -3.40 -17.96 8.11
N GLY A 299 -2.30 -18.62 7.69
CA GLY A 299 -2.32 -20.01 7.21
C GLY A 299 -3.38 -20.25 6.12
N PRO A 300 -4.17 -21.34 6.23
CA PRO A 300 -5.23 -21.66 5.27
C PRO A 300 -6.57 -20.97 5.57
N LEU A 301 -6.63 -20.04 6.54
CA LEU A 301 -7.86 -19.37 6.95
C LEU A 301 -8.31 -18.34 5.91
N ASN A 302 -9.62 -18.16 5.81
CA ASN A 302 -10.21 -17.15 4.93
C ASN A 302 -10.09 -15.78 5.56
N VAL A 303 -9.45 -14.84 4.88
CA VAL A 303 -9.39 -13.44 5.29
C VAL A 303 -10.64 -12.73 4.80
N VAL A 304 -11.41 -12.17 5.72
CA VAL A 304 -12.67 -11.45 5.44
C VAL A 304 -12.58 -9.96 5.68
N SER A 305 -11.61 -9.52 6.46
CA SER A 305 -11.32 -8.12 6.72
C SER A 305 -9.85 -7.88 6.99
N LEU A 306 -9.45 -6.63 6.92
CA LEU A 306 -8.09 -6.19 7.20
C LEU A 306 -8.12 -5.00 8.14
N GLN A 307 -7.25 -4.97 9.14
CA GLN A 307 -6.94 -3.78 9.92
C GLN A 307 -5.57 -3.28 9.53
N VAL A 308 -5.47 -2.01 9.21
CA VAL A 308 -4.21 -1.34 8.86
C VAL A 308 -4.00 -0.16 9.81
N ALA A 309 -2.81 -0.07 10.38
CA ALA A 309 -2.34 1.09 11.12
C ALA A 309 -1.12 1.68 10.41
N LEU A 310 -1.14 2.99 10.19
CA LEU A 310 -0.03 3.75 9.62
C LEU A 310 0.44 4.79 10.63
N LEU A 311 1.73 4.82 10.94
CA LEU A 311 2.37 5.89 11.69
C LEU A 311 2.91 6.91 10.70
N VAL A 312 2.37 8.11 10.75
CA VAL A 312 2.75 9.21 9.85
C VAL A 312 3.39 10.32 10.66
N ALA A 313 4.50 10.84 10.17
CA ALA A 313 5.22 11.97 10.76
C ALA A 313 4.91 13.27 10.03
N SER A 314 5.05 14.39 10.71
CA SER A 314 5.09 15.70 10.07
C SER A 314 6.49 15.97 9.50
N PRO A 315 6.63 16.88 8.54
CA PRO A 315 7.94 17.42 8.20
C PRO A 315 8.68 17.92 9.46
N PRO A 316 10.03 17.92 9.48
CA PRO A 316 10.80 18.38 10.62
C PRO A 316 10.43 19.82 11.03
N GLY A 317 10.08 20.02 12.31
CA GLY A 317 9.75 21.32 12.88
C GLY A 317 10.99 22.03 13.48
N ASN A 318 10.81 23.30 13.86
CA ASN A 318 11.88 24.10 14.48
C ASN A 318 11.93 23.96 16.00
N LYS A 319 11.01 23.21 16.60
CA LYS A 319 10.95 23.00 18.07
C LYS A 319 10.88 21.52 18.38
N PRO A 320 11.58 21.08 19.42
CA PRO A 320 11.44 19.72 19.92
C PRO A 320 9.97 19.40 20.26
N VAL A 321 9.49 18.26 19.79
CA VAL A 321 8.20 17.70 20.19
C VAL A 321 8.47 16.61 21.19
N PRO A 322 7.87 16.66 22.41
CA PRO A 322 7.99 15.57 23.34
C PRO A 322 7.46 14.27 22.71
N ALA A 323 8.31 13.26 22.59
CA ALA A 323 7.89 11.97 22.12
C ALA A 323 6.93 11.34 23.15
N PRO A 324 5.78 10.80 22.72
CA PRO A 324 4.94 9.98 23.59
C PRO A 324 5.69 8.70 23.98
N PRO A 325 5.33 8.07 25.12
CA PRO A 325 6.02 6.87 25.58
C PRO A 325 5.99 5.73 24.56
N ALA A 326 4.90 5.55 23.85
CA ALA A 326 4.76 4.66 22.69
C ALA A 326 3.45 4.96 21.96
N PHE A 327 3.42 4.69 20.65
CA PHE A 327 2.21 4.60 19.86
C PHE A 327 1.72 3.15 19.84
N ASN A 328 0.43 2.93 20.07
CA ASN A 328 -0.15 1.60 19.91
C ASN A 328 -0.55 1.41 18.44
N MET A 329 0.06 0.47 17.74
CA MET A 329 -0.26 0.12 16.36
C MET A 329 -0.83 -1.31 16.33
N LEU A 330 -2.15 -1.43 16.48
CA LEU A 330 -2.89 -2.71 16.49
C LEU A 330 -2.37 -3.70 17.55
N GLY A 331 -1.92 -3.21 18.70
CA GLY A 331 -1.35 -4.02 19.79
C GLY A 331 0.17 -4.04 19.85
N THR A 332 0.86 -3.58 18.80
CA THR A 332 2.31 -3.38 18.81
C THR A 332 2.64 -1.99 19.33
N GLY A 333 3.47 -1.90 20.34
CA GLY A 333 3.96 -0.64 20.90
C GLY A 333 5.13 -0.10 20.08
N VAL A 334 4.98 1.07 19.46
CA VAL A 334 6.03 1.70 18.65
C VAL A 334 6.55 2.94 19.33
N THR A 335 7.82 2.94 19.74
CA THR A 335 8.52 4.13 20.23
C THR A 335 9.28 4.82 19.11
N VAL A 336 9.32 6.13 19.15
CA VAL A 336 9.91 6.95 18.09
C VAL A 336 11.11 7.73 18.58
N PRO A 337 12.04 8.14 17.69
CA PRO A 337 13.18 8.97 18.09
C PRO A 337 12.71 10.32 18.63
N GLY A 338 13.49 10.89 19.56
CA GLY A 338 13.30 12.26 20.03
C GLY A 338 13.82 13.26 19.01
N ASP A 339 12.95 13.70 18.13
CA ASP A 339 13.24 14.68 17.08
C ASP A 339 12.21 15.84 17.12
N ASN A 340 12.24 16.70 16.12
CA ASN A 340 11.33 17.84 16.02
C ASN A 340 10.07 17.54 15.19
N ARG A 341 9.64 16.28 15.11
CA ARG A 341 8.52 15.85 14.28
C ARG A 341 7.33 15.45 15.16
N SER A 342 6.16 15.90 14.78
CA SER A 342 4.89 15.39 15.32
C SER A 342 4.52 14.10 14.61
N ARG A 343 3.85 13.18 15.31
CA ARG A 343 3.43 11.88 14.74
C ARG A 343 2.00 11.57 15.12
N GLN A 344 1.31 10.86 14.23
CA GLN A 344 -0.04 10.38 14.47
C GLN A 344 -0.22 9.00 13.84
N VAL A 345 -0.98 8.14 14.53
CA VAL A 345 -1.40 6.85 13.98
C VAL A 345 -2.77 6.99 13.31
N PHE A 346 -2.86 6.50 12.09
CA PHE A 346 -4.09 6.40 11.32
C PHE A 346 -4.51 4.94 11.22
N TYR A 347 -5.78 4.65 11.48
CA TYR A 347 -6.34 3.30 11.47
C TYR A 347 -7.44 3.17 10.43
N ALA A 348 -7.50 2.01 9.79
CA ALA A 348 -8.64 1.61 8.99
C ALA A 348 -8.97 0.13 9.21
N THR A 349 -10.26 -0.19 9.30
CA THR A 349 -10.76 -1.56 9.16
C THR A 349 -11.48 -1.64 7.82
N ILE A 350 -11.06 -2.56 6.96
CA ILE A 350 -11.51 -2.68 5.58
C ILE A 350 -12.06 -4.09 5.40
N ASN A 351 -13.35 -4.21 5.08
CA ASN A 351 -13.94 -5.49 4.73
C ASN A 351 -13.68 -5.80 3.25
N LEU A 352 -13.36 -7.06 2.97
CA LEU A 352 -13.23 -7.56 1.61
C LEU A 352 -14.63 -7.68 1.01
N ARG A 353 -14.81 -7.15 -0.22
CA ARG A 353 -16.12 -7.17 -0.87
C ARG A 353 -16.53 -8.59 -1.26
N ASP A 354 -15.58 -9.40 -1.73
CA ASP A 354 -15.82 -10.74 -2.25
C ASP A 354 -15.78 -11.84 -1.19
N ALA A 355 -15.56 -11.46 0.08
CA ALA A 355 -15.77 -12.39 1.20
C ALA A 355 -17.28 -12.63 1.50
N VAL A 356 -18.16 -11.84 0.87
CA VAL A 356 -19.59 -11.70 1.26
C VAL A 356 -20.56 -12.33 0.25
N ASN A 357 -20.10 -13.04 -0.80
CA ASN A 357 -20.99 -13.69 -1.78
C ASN A 357 -20.95 -15.19 -1.74
#